data_a1ed45d42c30c2d1641dfc63ac68d7b7
#
_entry.id   a1ed45d42c30c2d1641dfc63ac68d7b7
#
_cell.length_a   1.000
_cell.length_b   1.000
_cell.length_c   1.000
_cell.angle_alpha   90.00
_cell.angle_beta   90.00
_cell.angle_gamma   90.00
#
_symmetry.space_group_name_H-M   'P 1'
#
loop_
_entity.id
_entity.type
_entity.pdbx_description
1 polymer ?
#
loop_
_entity_poly.entity_id
_entity_poly.type
_entity_poly.pdbx_seq_one_letter_code
_entity_poly.pdbx_strand_id
1 'polypeptide(L)'
;MEKHVLILMLAIAFIFSGVFFQVEKLEIFAQTENEKNSSSVSISNIFKDVQGSVVQITRENPSASPDSPGDENVTSLGSGFVFDKEGRIITNHHVVRDSKNVDVTFIDGNRYVASVIGSDPFNDIAVIDILQNISGKLSPLTLGNSSAVEVGDQVIAIGNPYGLAGSMSVGVVSQKGRLISTEGSQFSIPSVIQTDALINPGNSGGPLLSIGEEVIGMNTAGVLSDSGSFSGIGLAVPSNTISKIVPVLISTGNYTHPWLGISASTLTSKLTENFENLSRDFKGVYVDSIIKDGPADNAGLRGSTTDQYGDKHGNDIITAVDSHNVTYMEDLVSYIDENKQPGENLNLTVIRNQTYLDLGVLLGDRSNSTKSDNSTKSEDAKDPYG
;
A
#
# COMPACT_ATOMS: atom_id res chain seq x y z
N MET A 1 -57.94 -13.40 -63.04
CA MET A 1 -57.55 -12.58 -61.86
C MET A 1 -57.35 -13.43 -60.62
N GLU A 2 -58.15 -14.37 -60.28
CA GLU A 2 -58.08 -15.19 -59.07
C GLU A 2 -56.79 -16.04 -58.93
N LYS A 3 -56.30 -16.64 -60.05
CA LYS A 3 -55.09 -17.46 -60.00
C LYS A 3 -53.83 -16.68 -59.70
N HIS A 4 -53.71 -15.43 -60.07
CA HIS A 4 -52.57 -14.59 -59.80
C HIS A 4 -52.55 -14.09 -58.34
N VAL A 5 -53.73 -13.86 -57.73
CA VAL A 5 -53.85 -13.48 -56.32
C VAL A 5 -53.48 -14.66 -55.41
N LEU A 6 -53.87 -15.88 -55.78
CA LEU A 6 -53.49 -17.09 -54.99
C LEU A 6 -52.01 -17.36 -55.02
N ILE A 7 -51.33 -17.19 -56.16
CA ILE A 7 -49.85 -17.36 -56.26
C ILE A 7 -49.15 -16.28 -55.49
N LEU A 8 -49.65 -15.04 -55.50
CA LEU A 8 -49.03 -13.96 -54.70
C LEU A 8 -49.16 -14.19 -53.18
N MET A 9 -50.36 -14.68 -52.72
CA MET A 9 -50.52 -15.03 -51.29
C MET A 9 -49.63 -16.21 -50.84
N LEU A 10 -49.44 -17.23 -51.69
CA LEU A 10 -48.58 -18.34 -51.41
C LEU A 10 -47.10 -17.91 -51.38
N ALA A 11 -46.66 -17.00 -52.22
CA ALA A 11 -45.30 -16.44 -52.21
C ALA A 11 -45.03 -15.58 -50.95
N ILE A 12 -45.99 -14.79 -50.52
CA ILE A 12 -45.90 -13.99 -49.27
C ILE A 12 -45.86 -14.90 -48.04
N ALA A 13 -46.65 -15.97 -47.99
CA ALA A 13 -46.62 -16.93 -46.90
C ALA A 13 -45.25 -17.67 -46.80
N PHE A 14 -44.62 -17.97 -47.95
CA PHE A 14 -43.29 -18.60 -47.98
C PHE A 14 -42.18 -17.66 -47.53
N ILE A 15 -42.27 -16.38 -47.86
CA ILE A 15 -41.33 -15.35 -47.41
C ILE A 15 -41.46 -15.14 -45.89
N PHE A 16 -42.70 -15.05 -45.37
CA PHE A 16 -42.92 -14.92 -43.91
C PHE A 16 -42.47 -16.13 -43.13
N SER A 17 -42.66 -17.37 -43.62
CA SER A 17 -42.18 -18.57 -42.95
C SER A 17 -40.62 -18.67 -42.93
N GLY A 18 -39.97 -18.22 -44.01
CA GLY A 18 -38.52 -18.17 -44.09
C GLY A 18 -37.87 -17.16 -43.14
N VAL A 19 -38.52 -15.99 -42.99
CA VAL A 19 -38.06 -14.96 -42.04
C VAL A 19 -38.28 -15.40 -40.59
N PHE A 20 -39.42 -16.05 -40.30
CA PHE A 20 -39.70 -16.58 -38.96
C PHE A 20 -38.66 -17.67 -38.53
N PHE A 21 -38.29 -18.55 -39.46
CA PHE A 21 -37.27 -19.58 -39.19
C PHE A 21 -35.86 -19.02 -39.03
N GLN A 22 -35.53 -17.87 -39.63
CA GLN A 22 -34.27 -17.17 -39.45
C GLN A 22 -34.22 -16.43 -38.11
N VAL A 23 -35.32 -15.87 -37.63
CA VAL A 23 -35.38 -15.17 -36.34
C VAL A 23 -35.24 -16.17 -35.17
N GLU A 24 -35.93 -17.33 -35.22
CA GLU A 24 -35.76 -18.37 -34.21
C GLU A 24 -34.30 -18.90 -34.13
N LYS A 25 -33.64 -19.06 -35.30
CA LYS A 25 -32.23 -19.45 -35.31
C LYS A 25 -31.30 -18.38 -34.71
N LEU A 26 -31.60 -17.08 -34.90
CA LEU A 26 -30.80 -16.01 -34.27
C LEU A 26 -31.00 -15.96 -32.76
N GLU A 27 -32.22 -16.18 -32.25
CA GLU A 27 -32.45 -16.22 -30.81
C GLU A 27 -31.79 -17.43 -30.13
N ILE A 28 -31.79 -18.60 -30.79
CA ILE A 28 -31.09 -19.79 -30.28
C ILE A 28 -29.58 -19.61 -30.31
N PHE A 29 -28.99 -18.91 -31.28
CA PHE A 29 -27.58 -18.59 -31.30
C PHE A 29 -27.20 -17.58 -30.23
N ALA A 30 -28.01 -16.56 -29.96
CA ALA A 30 -27.78 -15.57 -28.91
C ALA A 30 -27.91 -16.17 -27.51
N GLN A 31 -28.76 -17.17 -27.30
CA GLN A 31 -28.86 -17.88 -26.02
C GLN A 31 -27.72 -18.90 -25.79
N THR A 32 -27.24 -19.56 -26.86
CA THR A 32 -26.14 -20.54 -26.73
C THR A 32 -24.76 -19.94 -26.59
N GLU A 33 -24.52 -18.69 -27.02
CA GLU A 33 -23.25 -18.00 -26.73
C GLU A 33 -23.21 -17.43 -25.31
N ASN A 34 -24.34 -17.14 -24.66
CA ASN A 34 -24.40 -16.67 -23.28
C ASN A 34 -24.19 -17.75 -22.22
N GLU A 35 -24.27 -19.03 -22.55
CA GLU A 35 -24.01 -20.14 -21.60
C GLU A 35 -22.60 -20.73 -21.66
N LYS A 36 -21.75 -20.30 -22.59
CA LYS A 36 -20.38 -20.81 -22.75
C LYS A 36 -19.33 -19.72 -22.48
N ASN A 37 -19.22 -19.19 -21.33
CA ASN A 37 -18.05 -18.61 -20.69
C ASN A 37 -18.44 -17.41 -19.81
N SER A 38 -18.92 -17.69 -18.64
CA SER A 38 -18.48 -16.96 -17.47
C SER A 38 -18.92 -17.76 -16.25
N SER A 39 -18.01 -18.55 -15.71
CA SER A 39 -17.94 -18.67 -14.26
C SER A 39 -17.58 -17.26 -13.76
N SER A 40 -18.54 -16.32 -13.82
CA SER A 40 -18.38 -15.01 -13.23
C SER A 40 -18.17 -15.26 -11.74
N VAL A 41 -16.93 -15.05 -11.29
CA VAL A 41 -16.60 -15.10 -9.88
C VAL A 41 -17.59 -14.18 -9.18
N SER A 42 -18.42 -14.76 -8.31
CA SER A 42 -19.43 -13.97 -7.61
C SER A 42 -18.74 -13.23 -6.46
N ILE A 43 -18.56 -11.94 -6.60
CA ILE A 43 -17.99 -11.07 -5.54
C ILE A 43 -18.73 -11.24 -4.21
N SER A 44 -20.04 -11.48 -4.26
CA SER A 44 -20.83 -11.75 -3.05
C SER A 44 -20.46 -13.06 -2.37
N ASN A 45 -19.97 -14.07 -3.11
CA ASN A 45 -19.49 -15.31 -2.52
C ASN A 45 -18.12 -15.10 -1.88
N ILE A 46 -17.19 -14.41 -2.55
CA ILE A 46 -15.90 -14.02 -1.98
C ILE A 46 -16.11 -13.34 -0.62
N PHE A 47 -17.01 -12.37 -0.54
CA PHE A 47 -17.30 -11.69 0.71
C PHE A 47 -17.77 -12.66 1.81
N LYS A 48 -18.69 -13.57 1.49
CA LYS A 48 -19.21 -14.56 2.46
C LYS A 48 -18.11 -15.49 2.96
N ASP A 49 -17.19 -15.87 2.08
CA ASP A 49 -16.13 -16.83 2.41
C ASP A 49 -15.05 -16.20 3.31
N VAL A 50 -14.75 -14.91 3.11
CA VAL A 50 -13.64 -14.23 3.80
C VAL A 50 -14.07 -13.36 5.00
N GLN A 51 -15.34 -12.91 5.09
CA GLN A 51 -15.80 -11.97 6.12
C GLN A 51 -15.56 -12.46 7.54
N GLY A 52 -15.61 -13.79 7.80
CA GLY A 52 -15.34 -14.41 9.09
C GLY A 52 -13.88 -14.27 9.55
N SER A 53 -13.00 -13.91 8.63
CA SER A 53 -11.56 -13.72 8.88
C SER A 53 -11.18 -12.25 9.03
N VAL A 54 -12.13 -11.32 8.85
CA VAL A 54 -11.91 -9.87 8.98
C VAL A 54 -12.53 -9.38 10.28
N VAL A 55 -11.75 -8.68 11.07
CA VAL A 55 -12.13 -8.23 12.41
C VAL A 55 -12.15 -6.72 12.51
N GLN A 56 -12.96 -6.20 13.43
CA GLN A 56 -12.84 -4.86 13.96
C GLN A 56 -11.76 -4.83 15.03
N ILE A 57 -10.97 -3.75 15.06
CA ILE A 57 -10.02 -3.47 16.13
C ILE A 57 -10.39 -2.14 16.76
N THR A 58 -10.54 -2.13 18.08
CA THR A 58 -10.79 -0.92 18.86
C THR A 58 -9.77 -0.80 19.98
N ARG A 59 -9.37 0.42 20.27
CA ARG A 59 -8.50 0.74 21.41
C ARG A 59 -9.19 1.77 22.30
N GLU A 60 -8.95 1.68 23.60
CA GLU A 60 -9.36 2.73 24.53
C GLU A 60 -8.43 3.97 24.41
N ASN A 61 -9.01 5.14 24.57
CA ASN A 61 -8.23 6.38 24.68
C ASN A 61 -7.69 6.52 26.11
N PRO A 62 -6.38 6.38 26.34
CA PRO A 62 -5.84 6.59 27.67
C PRO A 62 -5.96 8.05 28.16
N SER A 63 -6.26 8.99 27.27
CA SER A 63 -6.44 10.41 27.58
C SER A 63 -7.92 10.83 27.71
N ALA A 64 -8.87 9.93 27.51
CA ALA A 64 -10.28 10.22 27.71
C ALA A 64 -10.53 10.47 29.20
N SER A 65 -10.96 11.71 29.54
CA SER A 65 -11.34 12.05 30.91
C SER A 65 -12.73 11.49 31.20
N PRO A 66 -12.92 10.74 32.29
CA PRO A 66 -14.24 10.23 32.69
C PRO A 66 -15.29 11.33 32.90
N ASP A 67 -14.83 12.58 33.06
CA ASP A 67 -15.66 13.74 33.40
C ASP A 67 -16.04 14.66 32.23
N SER A 68 -15.59 14.30 30.99
CA SER A 68 -15.95 15.09 29.78
C SER A 68 -17.16 14.45 29.09
N PRO A 69 -18.36 15.04 29.15
CA PRO A 69 -19.52 14.53 28.39
C PRO A 69 -19.27 14.76 26.89
N GLY A 70 -18.95 13.69 26.16
CA GLY A 70 -18.68 13.73 24.72
C GLY A 70 -17.36 13.08 24.29
N ASP A 71 -16.42 12.84 25.19
CA ASP A 71 -15.24 12.00 24.92
C ASP A 71 -15.67 10.51 25.01
N GLU A 72 -16.02 9.94 23.87
CA GLU A 72 -16.16 8.50 23.78
C GLU A 72 -14.81 7.85 24.11
N ASN A 73 -14.81 6.88 25.03
CA ASN A 73 -13.61 6.15 25.48
C ASN A 73 -12.91 5.38 24.35
N VAL A 74 -13.49 5.33 23.16
CA VAL A 74 -12.98 4.61 21.98
C VAL A 74 -12.44 5.60 20.98
N THR A 75 -11.14 5.62 20.73
CA THR A 75 -10.50 6.63 19.88
C THR A 75 -9.93 6.15 18.58
N SER A 76 -9.73 4.87 18.40
CA SER A 76 -9.27 4.35 17.11
C SER A 76 -10.13 3.18 16.71
N LEU A 77 -10.66 3.26 15.52
CA LEU A 77 -11.44 2.22 14.89
C LEU A 77 -10.72 1.80 13.62
N GLY A 78 -10.33 0.54 13.56
CA GLY A 78 -9.70 -0.06 12.38
C GLY A 78 -10.18 -1.49 12.18
N SER A 79 -9.62 -2.12 11.19
CA SER A 79 -9.83 -3.51 10.83
C SER A 79 -8.52 -4.30 10.97
N GLY A 80 -8.64 -5.62 10.91
CA GLY A 80 -7.54 -6.55 10.78
C GLY A 80 -8.02 -7.81 10.09
N PHE A 81 -7.11 -8.70 9.77
CA PHE A 81 -7.44 -10.02 9.23
C PHE A 81 -6.61 -11.12 9.88
N VAL A 82 -7.24 -12.29 10.01
CA VAL A 82 -6.63 -13.47 10.62
C VAL A 82 -5.48 -13.95 9.75
N PHE A 83 -4.28 -14.01 10.35
CA PHE A 83 -3.06 -14.45 9.67
C PHE A 83 -2.84 -15.96 9.79
N ASP A 84 -3.11 -16.52 10.97
CA ASP A 84 -2.89 -17.94 11.23
C ASP A 84 -3.92 -18.54 12.21
N LYS A 85 -3.78 -19.85 12.44
CA LYS A 85 -4.68 -20.60 13.33
C LYS A 85 -4.34 -20.44 14.81
N GLU A 86 -3.20 -19.84 15.12
CA GLU A 86 -2.72 -19.57 16.47
C GLU A 86 -3.42 -18.35 17.09
N GLY A 87 -4.03 -17.49 16.28
CA GLY A 87 -4.78 -16.32 16.75
C GLY A 87 -4.11 -15.01 16.42
N ARG A 88 -3.07 -15.04 15.58
CA ARG A 88 -2.41 -13.82 15.14
C ARG A 88 -3.21 -13.13 14.05
N ILE A 89 -3.32 -11.82 14.19
CA ILE A 89 -4.05 -10.94 13.29
C ILE A 89 -3.09 -9.86 12.80
N ILE A 90 -3.15 -9.55 11.51
CA ILE A 90 -2.43 -8.45 10.89
C ILE A 90 -3.33 -7.23 10.82
N THR A 91 -2.75 -6.06 11.12
CA THR A 91 -3.40 -4.75 11.02
C THR A 91 -2.37 -3.66 10.76
N ASN A 92 -2.81 -2.41 10.61
CA ASN A 92 -1.90 -1.28 10.52
C ASN A 92 -1.30 -0.89 11.88
N HIS A 93 -0.06 -0.37 11.86
CA HIS A 93 0.58 0.18 13.05
C HIS A 93 -0.23 1.34 13.64
N HIS A 94 -0.71 2.29 12.81
CA HIS A 94 -1.46 3.44 13.29
C HIS A 94 -2.77 3.08 14.01
N VAL A 95 -3.37 1.91 13.70
CA VAL A 95 -4.57 1.40 14.38
C VAL A 95 -4.28 1.02 15.83
N VAL A 96 -3.10 0.46 16.10
CA VAL A 96 -2.70 -0.07 17.43
C VAL A 96 -1.64 0.76 18.15
N ARG A 97 -1.20 1.87 17.55
CA ARG A 97 -0.15 2.73 18.08
C ARG A 97 -0.42 3.13 19.53
N ASP A 98 0.61 3.09 20.35
CA ASP A 98 0.60 3.43 21.79
C ASP A 98 -0.26 2.52 22.66
N SER A 99 -0.75 1.38 22.14
CA SER A 99 -1.53 0.39 22.86
C SER A 99 -0.73 -0.87 23.13
N LYS A 100 -0.86 -1.43 24.33
CA LYS A 100 -0.36 -2.78 24.65
C LYS A 100 -1.38 -3.85 24.28
N ASN A 101 -2.64 -3.56 24.55
CA ASN A 101 -3.77 -4.43 24.27
C ASN A 101 -4.82 -3.66 23.47
N VAL A 102 -5.59 -4.40 22.69
CA VAL A 102 -6.71 -3.89 21.90
C VAL A 102 -7.87 -4.89 21.97
N ASP A 103 -9.08 -4.42 21.74
CA ASP A 103 -10.25 -5.29 21.59
C ASP A 103 -10.44 -5.67 20.12
N VAL A 104 -10.67 -6.96 19.89
CA VAL A 104 -10.94 -7.56 18.59
C VAL A 104 -12.37 -8.07 18.57
N THR A 105 -13.17 -7.61 17.62
CA THR A 105 -14.56 -8.07 17.43
C THR A 105 -14.71 -8.75 16.08
N PHE A 106 -15.13 -10.01 16.08
CA PHE A 106 -15.47 -10.77 14.88
C PHE A 106 -16.89 -10.45 14.41
N ILE A 107 -17.19 -10.80 13.15
CA ILE A 107 -18.50 -10.54 12.53
C ILE A 107 -19.66 -11.25 13.23
N ASP A 108 -19.40 -12.35 13.94
CA ASP A 108 -20.37 -13.08 14.75
C ASP A 108 -20.68 -12.42 16.11
N GLY A 109 -20.04 -11.26 16.38
CA GLY A 109 -20.18 -10.49 17.62
C GLY A 109 -19.29 -10.96 18.77
N ASN A 110 -18.50 -12.01 18.58
CA ASN A 110 -17.53 -12.46 19.58
C ASN A 110 -16.40 -11.44 19.75
N ARG A 111 -16.08 -11.13 21.02
CA ARG A 111 -15.05 -10.16 21.39
C ARG A 111 -13.91 -10.83 22.14
N TYR A 112 -12.71 -10.44 21.83
CA TYR A 112 -11.48 -10.95 22.45
C TYR A 112 -10.51 -9.80 22.71
N VAL A 113 -9.69 -9.96 23.74
CA VAL A 113 -8.57 -9.06 23.99
C VAL A 113 -7.35 -9.64 23.26
N ALA A 114 -6.66 -8.79 22.52
CA ALA A 114 -5.41 -9.13 21.84
C ALA A 114 -4.26 -8.24 22.34
N SER A 115 -3.06 -8.81 22.44
CA SER A 115 -1.83 -8.04 22.72
C SER A 115 -1.13 -7.67 21.44
N VAL A 116 -0.54 -6.47 21.39
CA VAL A 116 0.35 -6.06 20.31
C VAL A 116 1.69 -6.73 20.51
N ILE A 117 2.02 -7.72 19.67
CA ILE A 117 3.25 -8.51 19.79
C ILE A 117 4.40 -7.98 18.95
N GLY A 118 4.12 -7.16 17.94
CA GLY A 118 5.15 -6.50 17.14
C GLY A 118 4.54 -5.44 16.22
N SER A 119 5.35 -4.43 15.88
CA SER A 119 4.94 -3.41 14.94
C SER A 119 6.10 -2.80 14.17
N ASP A 120 5.81 -2.36 12.95
CA ASP A 120 6.68 -1.62 12.06
C ASP A 120 6.03 -0.29 11.66
N PRO A 121 6.43 0.83 12.28
CA PRO A 121 5.89 2.14 11.95
C PRO A 121 6.24 2.62 10.54
N PHE A 122 7.30 2.09 9.91
CA PHE A 122 7.77 2.54 8.60
C PHE A 122 6.92 1.99 7.46
N ASN A 123 6.47 0.73 7.55
CA ASN A 123 5.56 0.13 6.58
C ASN A 123 4.10 0.08 7.08
N ASP A 124 3.82 0.71 8.22
CA ASP A 124 2.49 0.75 8.83
C ASP A 124 1.88 -0.64 9.06
N ILE A 125 2.70 -1.60 9.55
CA ILE A 125 2.30 -2.98 9.81
C ILE A 125 2.36 -3.26 11.31
N ALA A 126 1.36 -3.96 11.84
CA ALA A 126 1.38 -4.51 13.19
C ALA A 126 0.82 -5.93 13.22
N VAL A 127 1.28 -6.68 14.22
CA VAL A 127 0.76 -8.02 14.55
C VAL A 127 0.22 -7.99 15.97
N ILE A 128 -1.00 -8.44 16.12
CA ILE A 128 -1.65 -8.64 17.41
C ILE A 128 -1.96 -10.12 17.60
N ASP A 129 -1.94 -10.59 18.86
CA ASP A 129 -2.16 -11.98 19.24
C ASP A 129 -3.31 -12.07 20.24
N ILE A 130 -4.33 -12.86 19.93
CA ILE A 130 -5.50 -13.04 20.78
C ILE A 130 -5.10 -13.82 22.03
N LEU A 131 -5.38 -13.25 23.22
CA LEU A 131 -4.97 -13.82 24.49
C LEU A 131 -5.76 -15.06 24.89
N GLN A 132 -6.97 -15.24 24.35
CA GLN A 132 -7.83 -16.38 24.63
C GLN A 132 -7.54 -17.53 23.66
N ASN A 133 -7.66 -18.76 24.13
CA ASN A 133 -7.54 -19.92 23.25
C ASN A 133 -8.79 -20.05 22.37
N ILE A 134 -8.67 -19.66 21.10
CA ILE A 134 -9.72 -19.77 20.07
C ILE A 134 -9.29 -20.68 18.92
N SER A 135 -8.22 -21.45 19.09
CA SER A 135 -7.70 -22.34 18.07
C SER A 135 -8.78 -23.31 17.56
N GLY A 136 -8.80 -23.53 16.24
CA GLY A 136 -9.81 -24.36 15.56
C GLY A 136 -11.09 -23.63 15.16
N LYS A 137 -11.27 -22.35 15.52
CA LYS A 137 -12.40 -21.50 15.10
C LYS A 137 -12.02 -20.46 14.02
N LEU A 138 -10.72 -20.33 13.72
CA LEU A 138 -10.18 -19.32 12.82
C LEU A 138 -9.98 -19.86 11.42
N SER A 139 -10.28 -19.02 10.44
CA SER A 139 -10.00 -19.25 9.02
C SER A 139 -8.98 -18.20 8.54
N PRO A 140 -7.67 -18.52 8.52
CA PRO A 140 -6.66 -17.57 8.05
C PRO A 140 -6.85 -17.22 6.58
N LEU A 141 -6.58 -15.97 6.20
CA LEU A 141 -6.51 -15.56 4.82
C LEU A 141 -5.12 -15.89 4.24
N THR A 142 -5.09 -16.28 2.97
CA THR A 142 -3.85 -16.57 2.27
C THR A 142 -3.26 -15.28 1.70
N LEU A 143 -1.96 -15.05 1.94
CA LEU A 143 -1.24 -13.96 1.27
C LEU A 143 -0.92 -14.37 -0.16
N GLY A 144 -1.35 -13.57 -1.13
CA GLY A 144 -1.00 -13.71 -2.55
C GLY A 144 0.30 -12.99 -2.88
N ASN A 145 0.68 -13.02 -4.16
CA ASN A 145 1.88 -12.36 -4.68
C ASN A 145 1.54 -10.98 -5.26
N SER A 146 1.79 -9.90 -4.50
CA SER A 146 1.53 -8.53 -4.95
C SER A 146 2.39 -8.07 -6.14
N SER A 147 3.54 -8.72 -6.40
CA SER A 147 4.36 -8.40 -7.57
C SER A 147 3.70 -8.87 -8.89
N ALA A 148 2.90 -9.93 -8.84
CA ALA A 148 2.19 -10.47 -10.00
C ALA A 148 0.94 -9.70 -10.39
N VAL A 149 0.46 -8.80 -9.52
CA VAL A 149 -0.73 -7.98 -9.76
C VAL A 149 -0.43 -6.92 -10.83
N GLU A 150 -1.36 -6.68 -11.76
CA GLU A 150 -1.21 -5.70 -12.83
C GLU A 150 -2.21 -4.54 -12.67
N VAL A 151 -1.89 -3.39 -13.27
CA VAL A 151 -2.82 -2.25 -13.35
C VAL A 151 -4.04 -2.67 -14.19
N GLY A 152 -5.23 -2.47 -13.63
CA GLY A 152 -6.50 -2.92 -14.21
C GLY A 152 -7.06 -4.19 -13.59
N ASP A 153 -6.28 -4.93 -12.80
CA ASP A 153 -6.79 -6.10 -12.06
C ASP A 153 -7.87 -5.70 -11.07
N GLN A 154 -8.96 -6.46 -11.05
CA GLN A 154 -10.05 -6.23 -10.12
C GLN A 154 -9.66 -6.60 -8.70
N VAL A 155 -9.98 -5.71 -7.75
CA VAL A 155 -9.67 -5.87 -6.34
C VAL A 155 -10.88 -5.59 -5.45
N ILE A 156 -10.87 -6.19 -4.27
CA ILE A 156 -11.94 -6.09 -3.27
C ILE A 156 -11.31 -5.63 -1.95
N ALA A 157 -11.64 -4.43 -1.51
CA ALA A 157 -11.26 -3.94 -0.18
C ALA A 157 -12.35 -4.33 0.83
N ILE A 158 -11.93 -4.96 1.93
CA ILE A 158 -12.84 -5.37 3.01
C ILE A 158 -12.37 -4.74 4.32
N GLY A 159 -13.35 -4.33 5.14
CA GLY A 159 -13.15 -3.88 6.49
C GLY A 159 -14.33 -4.26 7.37
N ASN A 160 -14.20 -4.04 8.67
CA ASN A 160 -15.27 -4.26 9.65
C ASN A 160 -15.39 -3.07 10.61
N PRO A 161 -15.73 -1.86 10.09
CA PRO A 161 -15.70 -0.63 10.89
C PRO A 161 -16.65 -0.61 12.07
N TYR A 162 -17.70 -1.44 12.08
CA TYR A 162 -18.72 -1.44 13.13
C TYR A 162 -18.82 -2.77 13.91
N GLY A 163 -17.94 -3.74 13.62
CA GLY A 163 -17.85 -5.02 14.33
C GLY A 163 -18.99 -6.02 14.07
N LEU A 164 -20.10 -5.58 13.47
CA LEU A 164 -21.30 -6.40 13.27
C LEU A 164 -21.71 -6.54 11.80
N ALA A 165 -21.13 -5.74 10.93
CA ALA A 165 -21.41 -5.77 9.49
C ALA A 165 -20.15 -5.42 8.74
N GLY A 166 -19.54 -6.41 8.09
CA GLY A 166 -18.41 -6.18 7.21
C GLY A 166 -18.76 -5.17 6.11
N SER A 167 -17.81 -4.31 5.77
CA SER A 167 -17.90 -3.36 4.66
C SER A 167 -17.04 -3.86 3.53
N MET A 168 -17.57 -3.83 2.32
CA MET A 168 -16.86 -4.24 1.11
C MET A 168 -16.96 -3.14 0.05
N SER A 169 -15.86 -2.84 -0.61
CA SER A 169 -15.83 -2.04 -1.83
C SER A 169 -15.03 -2.75 -2.92
N VAL A 170 -15.39 -2.49 -4.18
CA VAL A 170 -14.77 -3.11 -5.35
C VAL A 170 -14.18 -2.03 -6.22
N GLY A 171 -13.02 -2.27 -6.75
CA GLY A 171 -12.32 -1.38 -7.66
C GLY A 171 -11.30 -2.15 -8.49
N VAL A 172 -10.33 -1.43 -8.99
CA VAL A 172 -9.19 -1.98 -9.74
C VAL A 172 -7.87 -1.47 -9.17
N VAL A 173 -6.80 -2.15 -9.48
CA VAL A 173 -5.44 -1.62 -9.27
C VAL A 173 -5.25 -0.44 -10.22
N SER A 174 -5.08 0.75 -9.69
CA SER A 174 -4.89 1.98 -10.46
C SER A 174 -3.41 2.26 -10.75
N GLN A 175 -2.51 1.90 -9.81
CA GLN A 175 -1.07 2.03 -9.94
C GLN A 175 -0.33 1.17 -8.91
N LYS A 176 0.97 0.92 -9.16
CA LYS A 176 1.89 0.21 -8.24
C LYS A 176 3.17 1.03 -8.06
N GLY A 177 3.89 0.75 -6.98
CA GLY A 177 5.23 1.31 -6.77
C GLY A 177 5.28 2.75 -6.29
N ARG A 178 4.19 3.29 -5.75
CA ARG A 178 4.19 4.65 -5.17
C ARG A 178 4.85 4.69 -3.80
N LEU A 179 5.40 5.88 -3.47
CA LEU A 179 5.78 6.24 -2.10
C LEU A 179 4.65 7.02 -1.44
N ILE A 180 4.29 6.66 -0.22
CA ILE A 180 3.32 7.42 0.59
C ILE A 180 4.02 7.95 1.82
N SER A 181 3.93 9.26 2.05
CA SER A 181 4.32 9.87 3.32
C SER A 181 3.26 9.56 4.38
N THR A 182 3.69 9.00 5.50
CA THR A 182 2.86 8.78 6.68
C THR A 182 2.90 10.00 7.59
N GLU A 183 1.74 10.40 8.16
CA GLU A 183 1.70 11.50 9.12
C GLU A 183 2.62 11.24 10.33
N GLY A 184 3.46 12.24 10.64
CA GLY A 184 4.43 12.15 11.74
C GLY A 184 5.66 11.32 11.48
N SER A 185 5.86 10.80 10.25
CA SER A 185 7.08 10.12 9.81
C SER A 185 7.83 10.97 8.80
N GLN A 186 9.17 11.00 8.92
CA GLN A 186 10.05 11.57 7.88
C GLN A 186 10.25 10.62 6.69
N PHE A 187 9.66 9.43 6.74
CA PHE A 187 9.81 8.36 5.76
C PHE A 187 8.50 8.08 5.06
N SER A 188 8.60 7.49 3.89
CA SER A 188 7.45 7.09 3.08
C SER A 188 7.37 5.57 3.01
N ILE A 189 6.15 5.03 3.00
CA ILE A 189 5.91 3.61 2.72
C ILE A 189 6.19 3.35 1.24
N PRO A 190 7.11 2.44 0.90
CA PRO A 190 7.44 2.14 -0.49
C PRO A 190 6.45 1.16 -1.12
N SER A 191 6.49 1.10 -2.44
CA SER A 191 5.84 0.06 -3.28
C SER A 191 4.33 -0.09 -3.09
N VAL A 192 3.61 0.89 -2.52
CA VAL A 192 2.17 0.75 -2.25
C VAL A 192 1.35 0.48 -3.52
N ILE A 193 0.27 -0.28 -3.33
CA ILE A 193 -0.76 -0.51 -4.33
C ILE A 193 -1.77 0.62 -4.24
N GLN A 194 -2.00 1.31 -5.36
CA GLN A 194 -3.09 2.28 -5.48
C GLN A 194 -4.31 1.60 -6.10
N THR A 195 -5.50 1.89 -5.56
CA THR A 195 -6.79 1.40 -6.06
C THR A 195 -7.83 2.51 -6.03
N ASP A 196 -8.86 2.40 -6.85
CA ASP A 196 -10.07 3.22 -6.78
C ASP A 196 -11.18 2.58 -5.92
N ALA A 197 -10.95 1.37 -5.40
CA ALA A 197 -11.80 0.79 -4.36
C ALA A 197 -11.89 1.76 -3.18
N LEU A 198 -13.10 2.01 -2.70
CA LEU A 198 -13.35 2.97 -1.63
C LEU A 198 -12.73 2.51 -0.30
N ILE A 199 -11.71 3.20 0.15
CA ILE A 199 -11.08 3.00 1.47
C ILE A 199 -11.49 4.15 2.38
N ASN A 200 -12.38 3.87 3.31
CA ASN A 200 -12.85 4.81 4.32
C ASN A 200 -12.22 4.53 5.69
N PRO A 201 -12.25 5.50 6.63
CA PRO A 201 -11.91 5.25 8.02
C PRO A 201 -12.64 4.02 8.56
N GLY A 202 -11.87 3.14 9.23
CA GLY A 202 -12.33 1.84 9.71
C GLY A 202 -12.02 0.66 8.78
N ASN A 203 -11.73 0.88 7.48
CA ASN A 203 -11.22 -0.18 6.60
C ASN A 203 -9.69 -0.36 6.73
N SER A 204 -8.98 0.60 7.32
CA SER A 204 -7.53 0.51 7.56
C SER A 204 -7.19 -0.74 8.36
N GLY A 205 -6.20 -1.50 7.92
CA GLY A 205 -5.80 -2.80 8.47
C GLY A 205 -6.57 -4.01 7.90
N GLY A 206 -7.68 -3.77 7.21
CA GLY A 206 -8.42 -4.82 6.50
C GLY A 206 -7.72 -5.27 5.21
N PRO A 207 -8.04 -6.46 4.67
CA PRO A 207 -7.41 -6.99 3.47
C PRO A 207 -7.88 -6.27 2.20
N LEU A 208 -6.96 -6.12 1.24
CA LEU A 208 -7.22 -5.90 -0.18
C LEU A 208 -7.05 -7.25 -0.88
N LEU A 209 -8.12 -7.80 -1.44
CA LEU A 209 -8.15 -9.12 -2.05
C LEU A 209 -8.12 -9.05 -3.57
N SER A 210 -7.52 -10.06 -4.18
CA SER A 210 -7.77 -10.41 -5.58
C SER A 210 -9.12 -11.11 -5.74
N ILE A 211 -9.60 -11.27 -6.98
CA ILE A 211 -10.77 -12.10 -7.27
C ILE A 211 -10.56 -13.60 -6.99
N GLY A 212 -9.31 -14.02 -6.73
CA GLY A 212 -8.95 -15.37 -6.30
C GLY A 212 -8.93 -15.53 -4.77
N GLU A 213 -9.48 -14.58 -3.99
CA GLU A 213 -9.57 -14.60 -2.53
C GLU A 213 -8.22 -14.51 -1.80
N GLU A 214 -7.14 -14.17 -2.53
CA GLU A 214 -5.84 -13.98 -1.92
C GLU A 214 -5.64 -12.52 -1.50
N VAL A 215 -5.03 -12.30 -0.35
CA VAL A 215 -4.65 -10.97 0.13
C VAL A 215 -3.48 -10.47 -0.69
N ILE A 216 -3.71 -9.48 -1.56
CA ILE A 216 -2.66 -8.81 -2.35
C ILE A 216 -2.12 -7.57 -1.66
N GLY A 217 -2.80 -7.09 -0.61
CA GLY A 217 -2.36 -5.96 0.20
C GLY A 217 -3.22 -5.77 1.43
N MET A 218 -2.83 -4.81 2.28
CA MET A 218 -3.56 -4.37 3.45
C MET A 218 -3.94 -2.90 3.27
N ASN A 219 -5.22 -2.58 3.36
CA ASN A 219 -5.72 -1.21 3.27
C ASN A 219 -5.08 -0.34 4.35
N THR A 220 -4.51 0.81 3.97
CA THR A 220 -3.88 1.69 4.95
C THR A 220 -4.49 3.10 4.97
N ALA A 221 -4.70 3.71 3.82
CA ALA A 221 -5.23 5.07 3.74
C ALA A 221 -6.10 5.26 2.50
N GLY A 222 -7.11 6.14 2.63
CA GLY A 222 -7.77 6.80 1.50
C GLY A 222 -7.30 8.25 1.45
N VAL A 223 -6.95 8.74 0.27
CA VAL A 223 -6.65 10.17 0.10
C VAL A 223 -7.96 10.94 0.11
N LEU A 224 -8.08 11.90 1.00
CA LEU A 224 -9.25 12.77 1.09
C LEU A 224 -9.03 14.04 0.26
N SER A 225 -10.09 14.53 -0.36
CA SER A 225 -10.14 15.85 -0.98
C SER A 225 -10.17 16.95 0.10
N ASP A 226 -9.98 18.21 -0.31
CA ASP A 226 -10.09 19.37 0.59
C ASP A 226 -11.44 19.45 1.33
N SER A 227 -12.49 18.84 0.78
CA SER A 227 -13.81 18.73 1.42
C SER A 227 -13.95 17.59 2.41
N GLY A 228 -12.88 16.78 2.63
CA GLY A 228 -12.90 15.60 3.51
C GLY A 228 -13.55 14.35 2.89
N SER A 229 -13.89 14.40 1.61
CA SER A 229 -14.45 13.24 0.89
C SER A 229 -13.34 12.40 0.24
N PHE A 230 -13.59 11.11 0.06
CA PHE A 230 -12.67 10.21 -0.67
C PHE A 230 -12.40 10.74 -2.08
N SER A 231 -11.13 10.87 -2.45
CA SER A 231 -10.71 11.44 -3.74
C SER A 231 -10.66 10.43 -4.89
N GLY A 232 -11.06 9.17 -4.67
CA GLY A 232 -10.87 8.08 -5.63
C GLY A 232 -9.48 7.44 -5.56
N ILE A 233 -8.70 7.71 -4.52
CA ILE A 233 -7.37 7.15 -4.32
C ILE A 233 -7.34 6.40 -3.00
N GLY A 234 -7.40 5.09 -3.07
CA GLY A 234 -7.15 4.16 -1.98
C GLY A 234 -5.73 3.60 -2.07
N LEU A 235 -5.12 3.30 -0.94
CA LEU A 235 -3.74 2.89 -0.82
C LEU A 235 -3.64 1.65 0.06
N ALA A 236 -2.83 0.68 -0.35
CA ALA A 236 -2.64 -0.57 0.39
C ALA A 236 -1.15 -0.96 0.46
N VAL A 237 -0.73 -1.44 1.63
CA VAL A 237 0.59 -2.05 1.85
C VAL A 237 0.64 -3.39 1.12
N PRO A 238 1.64 -3.68 0.26
CA PRO A 238 1.69 -4.90 -0.54
C PRO A 238 1.82 -6.18 0.30
N SER A 239 1.21 -7.27 -0.15
CA SER A 239 1.29 -8.57 0.54
C SER A 239 2.72 -9.13 0.62
N ASN A 240 3.58 -8.85 -0.36
CA ASN A 240 4.99 -9.28 -0.31
C ASN A 240 5.74 -8.57 0.83
N THR A 241 5.47 -7.28 1.06
CA THR A 241 6.01 -6.53 2.22
C THR A 241 5.53 -7.13 3.53
N ILE A 242 4.23 -7.45 3.63
CA ILE A 242 3.63 -8.13 4.80
C ILE A 242 4.31 -9.48 5.02
N SER A 243 4.44 -10.30 3.99
CA SER A 243 5.06 -11.63 4.05
C SER A 243 6.53 -11.59 4.52
N LYS A 244 7.27 -10.52 4.17
CA LYS A 244 8.66 -10.29 4.59
C LYS A 244 8.74 -9.87 6.06
N ILE A 245 7.87 -8.97 6.51
CA ILE A 245 7.96 -8.28 7.80
C ILE A 245 7.31 -9.07 8.93
N VAL A 246 6.11 -9.60 8.72
CA VAL A 246 5.30 -10.24 9.77
C VAL A 246 6.01 -11.36 10.52
N PRO A 247 6.73 -12.32 9.87
CA PRO A 247 7.46 -13.35 10.59
C PRO A 247 8.53 -12.79 11.54
N VAL A 248 9.17 -11.68 11.16
CA VAL A 248 10.17 -11.00 12.00
C VAL A 248 9.50 -10.31 13.17
N LEU A 249 8.37 -9.62 12.96
CA LEU A 249 7.59 -9.00 14.04
C LEU A 249 7.11 -10.04 15.06
N ILE A 250 6.67 -11.21 14.62
CA ILE A 250 6.25 -12.31 15.48
C ILE A 250 7.42 -12.80 16.35
N SER A 251 8.62 -12.88 15.80
CA SER A 251 9.80 -13.44 16.49
C SER A 251 10.53 -12.44 17.37
N THR A 252 10.58 -11.16 16.99
CA THR A 252 11.43 -10.14 17.63
C THR A 252 10.68 -8.92 18.16
N GLY A 253 9.43 -8.74 17.75
CA GLY A 253 8.60 -7.58 18.09
C GLY A 253 8.83 -6.33 17.26
N ASN A 254 9.93 -6.24 16.51
CA ASN A 254 10.27 -5.10 15.67
C ASN A 254 10.96 -5.53 14.37
N TYR A 255 10.94 -4.65 13.38
CA TYR A 255 11.64 -4.85 12.10
C TYR A 255 12.67 -3.74 11.89
N THR A 256 13.85 -4.11 11.38
CA THR A 256 14.95 -3.18 11.08
C THR A 256 15.02 -2.90 9.59
N HIS A 257 15.01 -1.62 9.22
CA HIS A 257 15.06 -1.19 7.82
C HIS A 257 16.46 -0.78 7.40
N PRO A 258 16.88 -1.10 6.16
CA PRO A 258 18.12 -0.58 5.60
C PRO A 258 18.04 0.95 5.45
N TRP A 259 19.18 1.61 5.69
CA TRP A 259 19.27 3.06 5.69
C TRP A 259 20.47 3.55 4.90
N LEU A 260 20.22 4.45 3.95
CA LEU A 260 21.27 5.06 3.12
C LEU A 260 21.83 6.36 3.73
N GLY A 261 21.00 7.11 4.45
CA GLY A 261 21.42 8.37 5.10
C GLY A 261 21.45 9.56 4.16
N ILE A 262 20.46 9.68 3.28
CA ILE A 262 20.30 10.82 2.36
C ILE A 262 18.89 11.42 2.46
N SER A 263 18.80 12.71 2.11
CA SER A 263 17.58 13.31 1.58
C SER A 263 17.76 13.48 0.07
N ALA A 264 16.81 13.04 -0.71
CA ALA A 264 16.91 13.02 -2.15
C ALA A 264 15.52 13.21 -2.79
N SER A 265 15.51 13.60 -4.05
CA SER A 265 14.28 13.83 -4.81
C SER A 265 14.44 13.36 -6.26
N THR A 266 13.31 13.03 -6.90
CA THR A 266 13.32 12.74 -8.34
C THR A 266 13.81 13.96 -9.10
N LEU A 267 14.77 13.76 -10.03
CA LEU A 267 15.31 14.83 -10.86
C LEU A 267 14.22 15.39 -11.78
N THR A 268 13.98 16.69 -11.68
CA THR A 268 13.01 17.40 -12.51
C THR A 268 13.71 18.18 -13.63
N SER A 269 12.98 18.51 -14.72
CA SER A 269 13.52 19.34 -15.79
C SER A 269 14.03 20.71 -15.33
N LYS A 270 13.49 21.24 -14.22
CA LYS A 270 13.98 22.48 -13.60
C LYS A 270 15.33 22.27 -12.91
N LEU A 271 15.51 21.14 -12.23
CA LEU A 271 16.79 20.81 -11.59
C LEU A 271 17.88 20.51 -12.61
N THR A 272 17.54 19.91 -13.77
CA THR A 272 18.55 19.65 -14.83
C THR A 272 19.17 20.94 -15.40
N GLU A 273 18.47 22.08 -15.31
CA GLU A 273 19.00 23.39 -15.75
C GLU A 273 20.22 23.85 -14.91
N ASN A 274 20.38 23.34 -13.71
CA ASN A 274 21.52 23.65 -12.83
C ASN A 274 22.78 22.83 -13.17
N PHE A 275 22.68 21.93 -14.16
CA PHE A 275 23.80 21.09 -14.59
C PHE A 275 24.20 21.42 -16.02
N GLU A 276 25.45 21.83 -16.23
CA GLU A 276 26.00 22.02 -17.57
C GLU A 276 25.98 20.70 -18.34
N ASN A 277 25.48 20.72 -19.58
CA ASN A 277 25.44 19.58 -20.50
C ASN A 277 24.55 18.39 -20.07
N LEU A 278 23.64 18.57 -19.13
CA LEU A 278 22.63 17.55 -18.81
C LEU A 278 21.37 17.82 -19.65
N SER A 279 20.86 16.79 -20.32
CA SER A 279 19.60 16.90 -21.06
C SER A 279 18.43 17.17 -20.09
N ARG A 280 17.46 18.01 -20.54
CA ARG A 280 16.24 18.27 -19.77
C ARG A 280 15.43 17.01 -19.44
N ASP A 281 15.55 15.98 -20.27
CA ASP A 281 14.83 14.70 -20.12
C ASP A 281 15.67 13.69 -19.32
N PHE A 282 16.83 14.07 -18.80
CA PHE A 282 17.68 13.18 -18.03
C PHE A 282 16.95 12.69 -16.77
N LYS A 283 17.06 11.38 -16.47
CA LYS A 283 16.36 10.71 -15.37
C LYS A 283 17.32 10.28 -14.28
N GLY A 284 16.86 10.31 -13.04
CA GLY A 284 17.61 9.89 -11.89
C GLY A 284 17.12 10.52 -10.59
N VAL A 285 17.81 10.23 -9.53
CA VAL A 285 17.54 10.73 -8.18
C VAL A 285 18.62 11.74 -7.78
N TYR A 286 18.20 12.97 -7.57
CA TYR A 286 19.05 14.06 -7.12
C TYR A 286 19.26 13.99 -5.61
N VAL A 287 20.55 14.01 -5.17
CA VAL A 287 20.90 13.95 -3.75
C VAL A 287 20.85 15.35 -3.16
N ASP A 288 19.78 15.67 -2.43
CA ASP A 288 19.59 16.98 -1.80
C ASP A 288 20.57 17.22 -0.65
N SER A 289 20.67 16.28 0.28
CA SER A 289 21.57 16.35 1.43
C SER A 289 22.01 14.97 1.91
N ILE A 290 23.06 14.94 2.70
CA ILE A 290 23.64 13.72 3.28
C ILE A 290 23.69 13.88 4.78
N ILE A 291 23.36 12.82 5.50
CA ILE A 291 23.51 12.79 6.95
C ILE A 291 24.99 12.53 7.26
N LYS A 292 25.59 13.47 7.97
CA LYS A 292 27.00 13.41 8.37
C LYS A 292 27.30 12.14 9.17
N ASP A 293 28.43 11.51 8.90
CA ASP A 293 28.88 10.24 9.46
C ASP A 293 27.93 9.06 9.18
N GLY A 294 26.94 9.26 8.29
CA GLY A 294 26.04 8.22 7.80
C GLY A 294 26.63 7.34 6.71
N PRO A 295 25.92 6.27 6.29
CA PRO A 295 26.37 5.34 5.24
C PRO A 295 26.79 6.03 3.94
N ALA A 296 25.98 6.95 3.44
CA ALA A 296 26.25 7.68 2.20
C ALA A 296 27.47 8.60 2.33
N ASP A 297 27.63 9.28 3.46
CA ASP A 297 28.81 10.15 3.74
C ASP A 297 30.09 9.31 3.78
N ASN A 298 30.07 8.20 4.50
CA ASN A 298 31.20 7.26 4.60
C ASN A 298 31.59 6.66 3.22
N ALA A 299 30.63 6.50 2.31
CA ALA A 299 30.87 6.04 0.95
C ALA A 299 31.32 7.16 0.00
N GLY A 300 31.35 8.42 0.45
CA GLY A 300 31.75 9.57 -0.34
C GLY A 300 30.70 10.06 -1.33
N LEU A 301 29.43 9.75 -1.11
CA LEU A 301 28.31 10.39 -1.83
C LEU A 301 28.29 11.89 -1.49
N ARG A 302 27.79 12.72 -2.38
CA ARG A 302 27.79 14.18 -2.19
C ARG A 302 26.38 14.75 -2.35
N GLY A 303 25.97 15.50 -1.35
CA GLY A 303 24.72 16.26 -1.34
C GLY A 303 24.87 17.66 -1.92
N SER A 304 23.78 18.41 -2.14
CA SER A 304 23.76 19.74 -2.70
C SER A 304 24.40 20.80 -1.80
N THR A 305 25.07 21.76 -2.44
CA THR A 305 25.45 23.01 -1.81
C THR A 305 24.48 24.09 -2.25
N THR A 306 24.06 24.93 -1.31
CA THR A 306 23.19 26.07 -1.61
C THR A 306 24.04 27.31 -1.66
N ASP A 307 23.92 28.10 -2.73
CA ASP A 307 24.64 29.38 -2.86
C ASP A 307 23.93 30.52 -2.06
N GLN A 308 24.52 31.70 -2.10
CA GLN A 308 23.99 32.88 -1.41
C GLN A 308 22.63 33.37 -1.92
N TYR A 309 22.17 32.89 -3.08
CA TYR A 309 20.89 33.23 -3.69
C TYR A 309 19.83 32.16 -3.43
N GLY A 310 20.19 31.05 -2.76
CA GLY A 310 19.30 29.93 -2.48
C GLY A 310 19.26 28.87 -3.60
N ASP A 311 20.10 29.01 -4.63
CA ASP A 311 20.17 28.04 -5.70
C ASP A 311 21.03 26.83 -5.32
N LYS A 312 20.51 25.65 -5.62
CA LYS A 312 21.19 24.38 -5.33
C LYS A 312 22.16 24.04 -6.48
N HIS A 313 23.42 23.81 -6.11
CA HIS A 313 24.49 23.52 -7.07
C HIS A 313 25.24 22.23 -6.74
N GLY A 314 25.79 21.66 -7.78
CA GLY A 314 26.67 20.48 -7.72
C GLY A 314 25.91 19.22 -7.37
N ASN A 315 26.63 18.08 -7.33
CA ASN A 315 26.28 16.90 -6.60
C ASN A 315 25.95 15.71 -7.43
N ASP A 316 25.69 14.63 -6.68
CA ASP A 316 25.46 13.34 -7.27
C ASP A 316 24.01 13.20 -7.72
N ILE A 317 23.86 12.64 -8.90
CA ILE A 317 22.59 12.13 -9.40
C ILE A 317 22.71 10.62 -9.45
N ILE A 318 21.93 9.90 -8.65
CA ILE A 318 21.89 8.43 -8.66
C ILE A 318 21.11 7.99 -9.90
N THR A 319 21.73 7.18 -10.74
CA THR A 319 21.17 6.68 -12.01
C THR A 319 20.96 5.17 -12.01
N ALA A 320 21.65 4.44 -11.12
CA ALA A 320 21.42 3.01 -10.94
C ALA A 320 21.77 2.57 -9.52
N VAL A 321 21.17 1.45 -9.10
CA VAL A 321 21.41 0.74 -7.86
C VAL A 321 21.61 -0.75 -8.16
N ASP A 322 22.75 -1.34 -7.77
CA ASP A 322 23.13 -2.72 -8.10
C ASP A 322 22.84 -3.09 -9.58
N SER A 323 23.18 -2.19 -10.50
CA SER A 323 22.92 -2.29 -11.94
C SER A 323 21.45 -2.20 -12.38
N HIS A 324 20.51 -1.90 -11.48
CA HIS A 324 19.12 -1.59 -11.82
C HIS A 324 18.99 -0.09 -12.06
N ASN A 325 18.40 0.30 -13.16
CA ASN A 325 18.19 1.71 -13.50
C ASN A 325 17.27 2.37 -12.47
N VAL A 326 17.66 3.57 -12.04
CA VAL A 326 16.91 4.45 -11.15
C VAL A 326 16.45 5.66 -11.94
N THR A 327 15.15 5.80 -12.12
CA THR A 327 14.51 6.90 -12.85
C THR A 327 13.82 7.87 -11.88
N TYR A 328 13.20 7.34 -10.86
CA TYR A 328 12.45 8.05 -9.84
C TYR A 328 12.94 7.68 -8.44
N MET A 329 12.60 8.50 -7.45
CA MET A 329 12.90 8.23 -6.03
C MET A 329 12.28 6.91 -5.57
N GLU A 330 11.11 6.60 -6.11
CA GLU A 330 10.38 5.35 -5.86
C GLU A 330 11.21 4.12 -6.22
N ASP A 331 11.93 4.14 -7.36
CA ASP A 331 12.75 3.03 -7.81
C ASP A 331 13.87 2.72 -6.80
N LEU A 332 14.54 3.77 -6.31
CA LEU A 332 15.63 3.65 -5.35
C LEU A 332 15.14 3.11 -4.01
N VAL A 333 14.07 3.70 -3.46
CA VAL A 333 13.56 3.32 -2.13
C VAL A 333 12.97 1.92 -2.16
N SER A 334 12.17 1.59 -3.18
CA SER A 334 11.58 0.25 -3.32
C SER A 334 12.66 -0.81 -3.50
N TYR A 335 13.68 -0.54 -4.33
CA TYR A 335 14.77 -1.50 -4.51
C TYR A 335 15.50 -1.80 -3.18
N ILE A 336 15.84 -0.76 -2.43
CA ILE A 336 16.53 -0.91 -1.15
C ILE A 336 15.65 -1.67 -0.15
N ASP A 337 14.38 -1.29 -0.03
CA ASP A 337 13.47 -1.95 0.92
C ASP A 337 13.20 -3.42 0.57
N GLU A 338 13.02 -3.73 -0.71
CA GLU A 338 12.71 -5.09 -1.15
C GLU A 338 13.91 -6.03 -1.12
N ASN A 339 15.12 -5.54 -1.49
CA ASN A 339 16.27 -6.39 -1.82
C ASN A 339 17.43 -6.30 -0.84
N LYS A 340 17.38 -5.40 0.15
CA LYS A 340 18.52 -5.16 1.08
C LYS A 340 18.13 -5.30 2.53
N GLN A 341 19.18 -5.54 3.35
CA GLN A 341 19.12 -5.55 4.80
C GLN A 341 20.17 -4.58 5.39
N PRO A 342 20.00 -4.10 6.63
CA PRO A 342 21.06 -3.38 7.34
C PRO A 342 22.36 -4.19 7.37
N GLY A 343 23.51 -3.53 7.11
CA GLY A 343 24.81 -4.17 7.04
C GLY A 343 25.18 -4.79 5.70
N GLU A 344 24.31 -4.74 4.70
CA GLU A 344 24.62 -5.19 3.35
C GLU A 344 25.21 -4.06 2.49
N ASN A 345 26.03 -4.45 1.52
CA ASN A 345 26.58 -3.53 0.53
C ASN A 345 25.55 -3.21 -0.56
N LEU A 346 25.51 -1.94 -0.94
CA LEU A 346 24.75 -1.39 -2.05
C LEU A 346 25.70 -0.70 -3.01
N ASN A 347 25.65 -1.02 -4.29
CA ASN A 347 26.40 -0.31 -5.32
C ASN A 347 25.52 0.76 -5.95
N LEU A 348 25.94 2.03 -5.85
CA LEU A 348 25.28 3.14 -6.50
C LEU A 348 26.09 3.58 -7.70
N THR A 349 25.47 3.67 -8.88
CA THR A 349 26.04 4.39 -10.01
C THR A 349 25.52 5.81 -9.98
N VAL A 350 26.43 6.78 -9.87
CA VAL A 350 26.08 8.20 -9.79
C VAL A 350 26.77 9.00 -10.93
N ILE A 351 26.16 10.11 -11.30
CA ILE A 351 26.81 11.12 -12.12
C ILE A 351 27.29 12.25 -11.21
N ARG A 352 28.58 12.54 -11.30
CA ARG A 352 29.27 13.65 -10.64
C ARG A 352 30.15 14.37 -11.63
N ASN A 353 29.95 15.67 -11.81
CA ASN A 353 30.72 16.46 -12.78
C ASN A 353 30.79 15.82 -14.20
N GLN A 354 29.64 15.36 -14.70
CA GLN A 354 29.47 14.70 -16.01
C GLN A 354 30.19 13.33 -16.14
N THR A 355 30.68 12.77 -15.04
CA THR A 355 31.37 11.48 -15.05
C THR A 355 30.57 10.47 -14.24
N TYR A 356 30.41 9.26 -14.77
CA TYR A 356 29.83 8.14 -14.03
C TYR A 356 30.83 7.59 -13.01
N LEU A 357 30.37 7.38 -11.81
CA LEU A 357 31.14 6.81 -10.69
C LEU A 357 30.32 5.72 -10.03
N ASP A 358 30.97 4.62 -9.67
CA ASP A 358 30.38 3.58 -8.84
C ASP A 358 30.83 3.74 -7.40
N LEU A 359 29.90 3.78 -6.47
CA LEU A 359 30.10 3.93 -5.04
C LEU A 359 29.52 2.74 -4.29
N GLY A 360 30.37 2.03 -3.54
CA GLY A 360 29.92 0.98 -2.64
C GLY A 360 29.50 1.57 -1.29
N VAL A 361 28.28 1.38 -0.88
CA VAL A 361 27.71 1.87 0.37
C VAL A 361 27.37 0.71 1.28
N LEU A 362 27.90 0.67 2.50
CA LEU A 362 27.46 -0.25 3.54
C LEU A 362 26.22 0.34 4.21
N LEU A 363 25.06 -0.28 3.99
CA LEU A 363 23.79 0.23 4.52
C LEU A 363 23.74 0.15 6.05
N GLY A 364 23.26 1.22 6.66
CA GLY A 364 23.00 1.31 8.09
C GLY A 364 21.64 0.76 8.50
N ASP A 365 21.37 0.84 9.79
CA ASP A 365 20.07 0.57 10.38
C ASP A 365 19.31 1.90 10.56
N ARG A 366 18.11 1.99 10.00
CA ARG A 366 17.26 3.19 10.05
C ARG A 366 16.87 3.59 11.48
N SER A 367 16.76 2.65 12.40
CA SER A 367 16.46 2.94 13.82
C SER A 367 17.53 3.81 14.51
N ASN A 368 18.75 3.84 13.97
CA ASN A 368 19.83 4.67 14.47
C ASN A 368 19.77 6.12 13.94
N SER A 369 19.01 6.41 12.87
CA SER A 369 18.89 7.74 12.28
C SER A 369 18.22 8.76 13.21
N THR A 370 17.25 8.32 14.00
CA THR A 370 16.50 9.18 14.94
C THR A 370 17.31 9.62 16.16
N LYS A 371 18.43 8.94 16.47
CA LYS A 371 19.31 9.31 17.58
C LYS A 371 20.22 10.49 17.25
N SER A 372 20.55 10.73 15.96
CA SER A 372 21.40 11.84 15.54
C SER A 372 20.64 13.20 15.51
N ASP A 373 19.35 13.20 15.19
CA ASP A 373 18.54 14.44 15.14
C ASP A 373 18.22 15.02 16.52
N ASN A 374 18.12 14.18 17.55
CA ASN A 374 17.87 14.67 18.93
C ASN A 374 19.10 15.29 19.59
N SER A 375 20.31 15.02 19.11
CA SER A 375 21.54 15.60 19.66
C SER A 375 21.81 17.02 19.19
N THR A 376 21.26 17.41 18.04
CA THR A 376 21.42 18.77 17.45
C THR A 376 20.38 19.78 17.94
N LYS A 377 19.23 19.33 18.51
CA LYS A 377 18.18 20.23 19.04
C LYS A 377 18.40 20.68 20.48
N SER A 378 19.37 20.15 21.20
CA SER A 378 19.60 20.47 22.62
C SER A 378 20.62 21.57 22.91
N GLU A 379 21.32 22.12 21.89
CA GLU A 379 22.37 23.14 22.11
C GLU A 379 21.97 24.58 21.79
N ASP A 380 20.88 24.84 21.06
CA ASP A 380 20.50 26.20 20.63
C ASP A 380 19.33 26.85 21.37
N ALA A 381 18.84 26.27 22.47
CA ALA A 381 17.85 26.91 23.32
C ALA A 381 18.50 27.66 24.53
N LYS A 382 19.38 28.61 24.27
CA LYS A 382 19.70 29.68 25.24
C LYS A 382 18.73 30.81 24.99
N ASP A 383 17.80 30.97 25.93
CA ASP A 383 16.90 32.08 26.06
C ASP A 383 17.68 33.43 26.03
N PRO A 384 17.43 34.33 25.06
CA PRO A 384 18.15 35.60 25.00
C PRO A 384 17.57 36.66 25.96
N TYR A 385 16.62 36.34 26.83
CA TYR A 385 16.03 37.27 27.84
C TYR A 385 16.07 36.61 29.22
N GLY A 386 17.26 36.50 29.79
CA GLY A 386 17.50 36.29 31.22
C GLY A 386 17.74 37.61 31.94
#